data_f61a7f0910f164f2d0a97bcd806f48cb
#
_entry.id   f61a7f0910f164f2d0a97bcd806f48cb
#
_cell.length_a   1.000
_cell.length_b   1.000
_cell.length_c   1.000
_cell.angle_alpha   90.00
_cell.angle_beta   90.00
_cell.angle_gamma   90.00
#
_symmetry.space_group_name_H-M   'P 1'
#
loop_
_entity.id
_entity.type
_entity.pdbx_description
1 polymer ?
#
loop_
_entity_poly.entity_id
_entity_poly.type
_entity_poly.pdbx_seq_one_letter_code
_entity_poly.pdbx_strand_id
1 'polypeptide(L)'
;MKKTNKRNKQAVSLLLAGSMAMSLLTGCGGASSGQKTTEAETAADGSIELSIWVHETDSSDEGKHYARLIEAFNEQYAGKYHANLSQIARSGDAGGYDDKINAAISNGGLPDVYTVDGVTVAQYADAGAIVPIDAYFTEEELSDFNPSIIQQGTYNGKLYTLGAMDSSVGIYYNKDMFEAAGITPATAENPWTLDELTEAAKKLTTDSCFGITMSLDAKDETLIYFFLPLIQSQKSNILSDDGLLADGYLNGEATVNVLNWIKTMADNGWVSATPAENSFELGQAAMALTGAWEPANLAKFPDINWGLMPMPKYDANADAVSACGSWTFAISGQCAEEKKEGAAELLRFMTSTDAAKGMYEANSMPPSRQSAFSEIPAFNEEPLSVFQYQLANTAKARPVSVNYAVASNQFATAVQNVLTGMDVKEALDQAVTQYNFQTDTE
;
A
#
# COMPACT_ATOMS: atom_id res chain seq x y z
N MET A 1 64.02 -5.97 14.86
CA MET A 1 64.36 -4.55 14.71
C MET A 1 63.06 -3.77 14.67
N LYS A 2 62.62 -3.15 15.78
CA LYS A 2 62.71 -1.73 16.15
C LYS A 2 62.35 -0.83 14.92
N LYS A 3 61.29 -0.01 14.92
CA LYS A 3 61.02 1.13 15.82
C LYS A 3 59.53 1.57 15.77
N THR A 4 59.01 1.86 16.94
CA THR A 4 57.94 2.75 17.30
C THR A 4 58.11 4.17 16.78
N ASN A 5 56.99 4.86 16.48
CA ASN A 5 56.93 6.27 16.88
C ASN A 5 55.45 6.71 17.17
N LYS A 6 55.36 7.35 18.30
CA LYS A 6 54.18 7.97 18.98
C LYS A 6 54.15 9.47 18.66
N ARG A 7 52.96 10.05 18.89
CA ARG A 7 52.63 11.48 19.22
C ARG A 7 52.43 12.39 17.98
N ASN A 8 51.36 13.23 17.93
CA ASN A 8 50.99 14.25 18.92
C ASN A 8 49.56 14.69 18.81
N LYS A 9 48.96 14.93 19.95
CA LYS A 9 47.75 15.73 20.16
C LYS A 9 48.10 17.22 20.05
N GLN A 10 47.28 18.04 19.42
CA GLN A 10 47.17 19.45 19.83
C GLN A 10 45.73 19.93 19.65
N ALA A 11 45.15 20.30 20.76
CA ALA A 11 43.92 21.07 20.89
C ALA A 11 44.21 22.53 20.51
N VAL A 12 43.28 23.17 19.84
CA VAL A 12 43.18 24.63 19.77
C VAL A 12 41.78 25.06 20.15
N SER A 13 41.66 25.55 21.35
CA SER A 13 40.53 26.36 21.81
C SER A 13 40.75 27.79 21.38
N LEU A 14 39.73 28.44 20.83
CA LEU A 14 39.65 29.89 20.84
C LEU A 14 38.21 30.35 21.11
N LEU A 15 38.11 31.02 22.24
CA LEU A 15 37.00 31.84 22.72
C LEU A 15 36.82 33.06 21.82
N LEU A 16 35.55 33.44 21.58
CA LEU A 16 35.18 34.85 21.46
C LEU A 16 33.81 35.06 22.07
N ALA A 17 33.82 35.90 23.10
CA ALA A 17 32.69 36.36 23.91
C ALA A 17 32.22 37.75 23.39
N GLY A 18 30.94 38.03 23.66
CA GLY A 18 30.38 39.39 23.64
C GLY A 18 29.21 39.52 22.68
N SER A 19 28.00 39.86 23.00
CA SER A 19 27.58 40.84 24.00
C SER A 19 26.11 40.59 24.38
N MET A 20 25.81 40.68 25.68
CA MET A 20 24.47 40.79 26.27
C MET A 20 23.85 42.17 25.89
N ALA A 21 22.57 42.15 25.61
CA ALA A 21 21.70 43.30 25.90
C ALA A 21 20.46 42.76 26.64
N MET A 22 20.43 43.00 27.94
CA MET A 22 19.26 42.84 28.81
C MET A 22 18.20 43.89 28.48
N SER A 23 16.96 43.44 28.42
CA SER A 23 15.80 44.27 28.78
C SER A 23 14.85 43.47 29.64
N LEU A 24 14.96 43.71 30.94
CA LEU A 24 14.01 43.33 31.97
C LEU A 24 12.78 44.23 31.88
N LEU A 25 11.59 43.62 31.73
CA LEU A 25 10.35 44.24 32.19
C LEU A 25 9.51 43.18 32.91
N THR A 26 9.41 43.41 34.20
CA THR A 26 8.58 42.71 35.18
C THR A 26 7.10 42.91 34.90
N GLY A 27 6.33 41.84 34.99
CA GLY A 27 4.87 41.87 35.10
C GLY A 27 4.37 40.56 35.73
N CYS A 28 4.12 40.60 37.06
CA CYS A 28 3.37 39.60 37.78
C CYS A 28 1.90 39.59 37.38
N GLY A 29 1.31 38.39 37.19
CA GLY A 29 -0.15 38.25 37.18
C GLY A 29 -0.63 36.86 36.77
N GLY A 30 -1.06 36.05 37.74
CA GLY A 30 -2.20 35.15 37.65
C GLY A 30 -2.07 33.88 36.78
N ALA A 31 -1.86 32.73 37.43
CA ALA A 31 -2.17 31.42 36.84
C ALA A 31 -3.67 31.32 36.52
N SER A 32 -4.02 31.23 35.25
CA SER A 32 -5.27 30.61 34.83
C SER A 32 -4.92 29.62 33.71
N SER A 33 -5.21 28.34 33.92
CA SER A 33 -5.18 27.29 32.93
C SER A 33 -6.24 27.56 31.88
N GLY A 34 -5.90 28.41 30.92
CA GLY A 34 -6.68 28.60 29.69
C GLY A 34 -6.11 27.68 28.64
N GLN A 35 -6.92 26.72 28.25
CA GLN A 35 -6.80 25.99 27.00
C GLN A 35 -6.67 27.03 25.89
N LYS A 36 -5.48 27.15 25.27
CA LYS A 36 -5.32 27.95 24.05
C LYS A 36 -6.10 27.24 22.95
N THR A 37 -7.30 27.68 22.67
CA THR A 37 -7.90 27.52 21.36
C THR A 37 -6.98 28.25 20.38
N THR A 38 -6.18 27.53 19.64
CA THR A 38 -5.50 28.05 18.45
C THR A 38 -6.62 28.32 17.44
N GLU A 39 -6.90 29.59 17.15
CA GLU A 39 -7.78 29.96 16.03
C GLU A 39 -7.19 29.31 14.77
N ALA A 40 -8.07 28.76 13.90
CA ALA A 40 -7.65 28.18 12.64
C ALA A 40 -6.86 29.22 11.83
N GLU A 41 -5.75 28.80 11.24
CA GLU A 41 -5.03 29.64 10.30
C GLU A 41 -5.94 29.93 9.11
N THR A 42 -6.14 31.22 8.80
CA THR A 42 -6.95 31.68 7.67
C THR A 42 -6.07 32.26 6.60
N ALA A 43 -6.36 31.93 5.34
CA ALA A 43 -5.75 32.55 4.18
C ALA A 43 -6.08 34.03 4.06
N ALA A 44 -5.38 34.74 3.19
CA ALA A 44 -5.55 36.20 2.97
C ALA A 44 -6.98 36.57 2.49
N ASP A 45 -7.70 35.63 1.89
CA ASP A 45 -9.10 35.76 1.45
C ASP A 45 -10.14 35.36 2.50
N GLY A 46 -9.69 34.95 3.71
CA GLY A 46 -10.55 34.52 4.82
C GLY A 46 -10.94 33.06 4.81
N SER A 47 -10.46 32.23 3.87
CA SER A 47 -10.68 30.81 3.86
C SER A 47 -9.92 30.07 4.97
N ILE A 48 -10.47 28.95 5.45
CA ILE A 48 -9.80 28.05 6.40
C ILE A 48 -8.71 27.28 5.65
N GLU A 49 -7.46 27.41 6.14
CA GLU A 49 -6.32 26.69 5.59
C GLU A 49 -6.33 25.24 6.04
N LEU A 50 -6.23 24.31 5.07
CA LEU A 50 -6.10 22.88 5.26
C LEU A 50 -4.76 22.41 4.74
N SER A 51 -4.10 21.52 5.45
CA SER A 51 -2.87 20.86 4.99
C SER A 51 -3.16 19.44 4.58
N ILE A 52 -2.61 19.01 3.43
CA ILE A 52 -2.72 17.62 2.96
C ILE A 52 -1.37 17.07 2.53
N TRP A 53 -1.05 15.85 2.99
CA TRP A 53 0.13 15.10 2.53
C TRP A 53 -0.30 13.90 1.69
N VAL A 54 0.42 13.67 0.58
CA VAL A 54 0.23 12.50 -0.30
C VAL A 54 1.56 11.78 -0.53
N HIS A 55 1.48 10.48 -0.76
CA HIS A 55 2.62 9.56 -0.88
C HIS A 55 3.29 9.52 -2.26
N GLU A 56 2.88 10.42 -3.18
CA GLU A 56 3.44 10.52 -4.53
C GLU A 56 3.93 11.94 -4.81
N THR A 57 4.97 12.04 -5.64
CA THR A 57 5.54 13.33 -6.06
C THR A 57 5.04 13.75 -7.45
N ASP A 58 5.29 14.98 -7.85
CA ASP A 58 4.98 15.52 -9.18
C ASP A 58 5.74 14.84 -10.34
N SER A 59 6.69 13.94 -10.02
CA SER A 59 7.37 13.13 -11.03
C SER A 59 6.49 12.00 -11.59
N SER A 60 5.47 11.56 -10.83
CA SER A 60 4.49 10.56 -11.25
C SER A 60 3.22 11.21 -11.80
N ASP A 61 2.49 10.48 -12.65
CA ASP A 61 1.20 10.96 -13.16
C ASP A 61 0.12 10.94 -12.07
N GLU A 62 0.22 10.04 -11.09
CA GLU A 62 -0.59 10.03 -9.87
C GLU A 62 -0.37 11.30 -9.04
N GLY A 63 0.88 11.67 -8.78
CA GLY A 63 1.19 12.91 -8.05
C GLY A 63 0.71 14.17 -8.78
N LYS A 64 0.84 14.21 -10.11
CA LYS A 64 0.26 15.30 -10.92
C LYS A 64 -1.27 15.34 -10.83
N HIS A 65 -1.92 14.16 -10.75
CA HIS A 65 -3.36 14.10 -10.57
C HIS A 65 -3.78 14.67 -9.21
N TYR A 66 -3.10 14.33 -8.13
CA TYR A 66 -3.35 14.93 -6.82
C TYR A 66 -3.22 16.46 -6.86
N ALA A 67 -2.20 16.99 -7.53
CA ALA A 67 -2.04 18.43 -7.67
C ALA A 67 -3.22 19.09 -8.40
N ARG A 68 -3.67 18.50 -9.52
CA ARG A 68 -4.88 18.99 -10.24
C ARG A 68 -6.15 18.96 -9.39
N LEU A 69 -6.33 17.89 -8.58
CA LEU A 69 -7.48 17.81 -7.68
C LEU A 69 -7.45 18.92 -6.62
N ILE A 70 -6.29 19.22 -6.05
CA ILE A 70 -6.17 20.29 -5.06
C ILE A 70 -6.40 21.68 -5.68
N GLU A 71 -5.92 21.94 -6.89
CA GLU A 71 -6.23 23.15 -7.62
C GLU A 71 -7.76 23.30 -7.84
N ALA A 72 -8.41 22.25 -8.30
CA ALA A 72 -9.87 22.23 -8.53
C ALA A 72 -10.67 22.39 -7.22
N PHE A 73 -10.22 21.76 -6.12
CA PHE A 73 -10.81 21.96 -4.79
C PHE A 73 -10.72 23.43 -4.36
N ASN A 74 -9.55 24.04 -4.49
CA ASN A 74 -9.33 25.43 -4.11
C ASN A 74 -10.16 26.41 -4.95
N GLU A 75 -10.39 26.11 -6.22
CA GLU A 75 -11.30 26.89 -7.07
C GLU A 75 -12.76 26.72 -6.63
N GLN A 76 -13.21 25.46 -6.39
CA GLN A 76 -14.61 25.19 -6.01
C GLN A 76 -14.98 25.76 -4.65
N TYR A 77 -14.05 25.72 -3.69
CA TYR A 77 -14.29 26.15 -2.30
C TYR A 77 -13.68 27.53 -1.97
N ALA A 78 -13.35 28.34 -3.00
CA ALA A 78 -12.78 29.67 -2.80
C ALA A 78 -13.56 30.52 -1.80
N GLY A 79 -12.86 31.13 -0.85
CA GLY A 79 -13.44 31.92 0.24
C GLY A 79 -14.04 31.08 1.39
N LYS A 80 -13.99 29.75 1.32
CA LYS A 80 -14.44 28.86 2.40
C LYS A 80 -13.30 27.99 2.91
N TYR A 81 -12.63 27.26 2.01
CA TYR A 81 -11.48 26.38 2.30
C TYR A 81 -10.37 26.58 1.29
N HIS A 82 -9.14 26.40 1.73
CA HIS A 82 -7.95 26.37 0.88
C HIS A 82 -7.02 25.24 1.32
N ALA A 83 -6.73 24.30 0.42
CA ALA A 83 -5.89 23.14 0.70
C ALA A 83 -4.46 23.36 0.19
N ASN A 84 -3.47 23.10 1.08
CA ASN A 84 -2.04 23.17 0.81
C ASN A 84 -1.48 21.75 0.68
N LEU A 85 -1.06 21.38 -0.54
CA LEU A 85 -0.53 20.06 -0.87
C LEU A 85 0.95 19.95 -0.54
N SER A 86 1.33 18.87 0.16
CA SER A 86 2.71 18.40 0.28
C SER A 86 2.82 17.01 -0.34
N GLN A 87 3.68 16.89 -1.33
CA GLN A 87 3.98 15.66 -2.05
C GLN A 87 5.27 15.05 -1.53
N ILE A 88 5.23 13.80 -1.06
CA ILE A 88 6.34 13.14 -0.39
C ILE A 88 6.56 11.80 -1.06
N ALA A 89 7.78 11.53 -1.50
CA ALA A 89 8.10 10.26 -2.13
C ALA A 89 7.87 9.08 -1.18
N ARG A 90 7.35 7.98 -1.72
CA ARG A 90 7.09 6.72 -0.99
C ARG A 90 8.37 6.15 -0.37
N SER A 91 9.48 6.25 -1.07
CA SER A 91 10.81 5.84 -0.62
C SER A 91 11.84 6.89 -1.01
N GLY A 92 12.96 6.97 -0.29
CA GLY A 92 14.05 7.91 -0.59
C GLY A 92 15.16 7.87 0.45
N ASP A 93 16.30 8.51 0.14
CA ASP A 93 17.51 8.53 0.98
C ASP A 93 17.32 9.21 2.36
N ALA A 94 16.26 10.02 2.52
CA ALA A 94 15.92 10.72 3.75
C ALA A 94 14.80 10.04 4.56
N GLY A 95 14.47 8.79 4.25
CA GLY A 95 13.28 8.11 4.72
C GLY A 95 12.10 8.32 3.77
N GLY A 96 11.16 7.35 3.75
CA GLY A 96 9.98 7.40 2.91
C GLY A 96 8.82 8.15 3.57
N TYR A 97 7.69 8.12 2.86
CA TYR A 97 6.43 8.70 3.31
C TYR A 97 6.01 8.19 4.70
N ASP A 98 6.05 6.87 4.90
CA ASP A 98 5.64 6.23 6.16
C ASP A 98 6.55 6.63 7.33
N ASP A 99 7.87 6.75 7.12
CA ASP A 99 8.80 7.23 8.14
C ASP A 99 8.46 8.66 8.58
N LYS A 100 8.08 9.51 7.63
CA LYS A 100 7.67 10.89 7.91
C LYS A 100 6.35 10.95 8.70
N ILE A 101 5.36 10.12 8.34
CA ILE A 101 4.11 10.00 9.08
C ILE A 101 4.38 9.51 10.52
N ASN A 102 5.14 8.44 10.69
CA ASN A 102 5.47 7.88 12.02
C ASN A 102 6.23 8.90 12.89
N ALA A 103 7.16 9.65 12.31
CA ALA A 103 7.84 10.74 13.01
C ALA A 103 6.87 11.87 13.41
N ALA A 104 5.93 12.24 12.55
CA ALA A 104 4.94 13.27 12.82
C ALA A 104 3.88 12.83 13.85
N ILE A 105 3.50 11.54 13.88
CA ILE A 105 2.67 10.98 14.95
C ILE A 105 3.35 11.19 16.32
N SER A 106 4.65 10.84 16.40
CA SER A 106 5.40 10.87 17.65
C SER A 106 5.74 12.28 18.16
N ASN A 107 6.01 13.21 17.23
CA ASN A 107 6.54 14.55 17.57
C ASN A 107 5.49 15.68 17.44
N GLY A 108 4.29 15.38 16.97
CA GLY A 108 3.35 16.38 16.48
C GLY A 108 3.72 16.84 15.05
N GLY A 109 2.77 17.43 14.35
CA GLY A 109 2.99 17.98 12.99
C GLY A 109 2.43 17.13 11.87
N LEU A 110 1.48 16.22 12.18
CA LEU A 110 0.63 15.62 11.15
C LEU A 110 -0.17 16.73 10.43
N PRO A 111 -0.39 16.62 9.11
CA PRO A 111 -1.29 17.51 8.37
C PRO A 111 -2.75 17.29 8.80
N ASP A 112 -3.68 18.11 8.28
CA ASP A 112 -5.11 17.93 8.56
C ASP A 112 -5.69 16.68 7.86
N VAL A 113 -5.22 16.40 6.63
CA VAL A 113 -5.56 15.21 5.84
C VAL A 113 -4.29 14.56 5.31
N TYR A 114 -4.27 13.24 5.23
CA TYR A 114 -3.14 12.53 4.62
C TYR A 114 -3.52 11.17 4.06
N THR A 115 -2.71 10.68 3.12
CA THR A 115 -2.90 9.34 2.58
C THR A 115 -2.36 8.28 3.54
N VAL A 116 -3.05 7.15 3.60
CA VAL A 116 -2.72 5.97 4.43
C VAL A 116 -2.86 4.73 3.59
N ASP A 117 -1.90 3.82 3.65
CA ASP A 117 -2.13 2.47 3.12
C ASP A 117 -3.20 1.78 3.98
N GLY A 118 -4.18 1.17 3.34
CA GLY A 118 -5.30 0.51 4.02
C GLY A 118 -4.89 -0.48 5.11
N VAL A 119 -3.70 -1.07 5.01
CA VAL A 119 -3.17 -2.02 6.02
C VAL A 119 -2.72 -1.35 7.31
N THR A 120 -2.46 -0.05 7.30
CA THR A 120 -2.03 0.71 8.50
C THR A 120 -3.19 1.38 9.23
N VAL A 121 -4.41 1.31 8.71
CA VAL A 121 -5.60 1.96 9.27
C VAL A 121 -5.83 1.56 10.73
N ALA A 122 -5.77 0.26 11.04
CA ALA A 122 -5.98 -0.22 12.41
C ALA A 122 -4.94 0.35 13.38
N GLN A 123 -3.66 0.34 12.98
CA GLN A 123 -2.56 0.87 13.79
C GLN A 123 -2.70 2.37 14.05
N TYR A 124 -3.02 3.15 13.01
CA TYR A 124 -3.14 4.59 13.14
C TYR A 124 -4.42 5.02 13.88
N ALA A 125 -5.51 4.25 13.71
CA ALA A 125 -6.75 4.46 14.46
C ALA A 125 -6.56 4.17 15.96
N ASP A 126 -5.89 3.08 16.31
CA ASP A 126 -5.60 2.70 17.70
C ASP A 126 -4.68 3.71 18.38
N ALA A 127 -3.67 4.20 17.66
CA ALA A 127 -2.76 5.26 18.12
C ALA A 127 -3.42 6.65 18.19
N GLY A 128 -4.67 6.82 17.75
CA GLY A 128 -5.35 8.11 17.67
C GLY A 128 -4.74 9.07 16.64
N ALA A 129 -3.94 8.55 15.70
CA ALA A 129 -3.33 9.34 14.63
C ALA A 129 -4.35 9.74 13.54
N ILE A 130 -5.42 8.98 13.40
CA ILE A 130 -6.58 9.26 12.53
C ILE A 130 -7.88 9.23 13.34
N VAL A 131 -8.90 9.97 12.88
CA VAL A 131 -10.21 10.03 13.55
C VAL A 131 -11.30 9.35 12.72
N PRO A 132 -12.38 8.84 13.37
CA PRO A 132 -13.54 8.33 12.65
C PRO A 132 -14.18 9.39 11.76
N ILE A 133 -14.62 8.98 10.58
CA ILE A 133 -15.26 9.85 9.58
C ILE A 133 -16.74 9.56 9.36
N ASP A 134 -17.33 8.57 10.05
CA ASP A 134 -18.73 8.16 9.90
C ASP A 134 -19.72 9.33 9.97
N ALA A 135 -19.47 10.29 10.85
CA ALA A 135 -20.36 11.44 11.07
C ALA A 135 -20.42 12.42 9.87
N TYR A 136 -19.45 12.35 8.96
CA TYR A 136 -19.32 13.28 7.84
C TYR A 136 -19.88 12.73 6.53
N PHE A 137 -20.19 11.42 6.46
CA PHE A 137 -20.66 10.76 5.25
C PHE A 137 -22.02 10.09 5.48
N THR A 138 -22.90 10.20 4.52
CA THR A 138 -24.21 9.51 4.56
C THR A 138 -24.08 8.06 4.10
N GLU A 139 -25.03 7.20 4.50
CA GLU A 139 -25.09 5.81 4.02
C GLU A 139 -25.20 5.75 2.48
N GLU A 140 -25.87 6.70 1.85
CA GLU A 140 -26.01 6.79 0.40
C GLU A 140 -24.66 7.04 -0.27
N GLU A 141 -23.85 8.00 0.25
CA GLU A 141 -22.50 8.29 -0.26
C GLU A 141 -21.57 7.08 -0.09
N LEU A 142 -21.66 6.37 1.04
CA LEU A 142 -20.84 5.21 1.33
C LEU A 142 -21.23 3.98 0.51
N SER A 143 -22.50 3.84 0.12
CA SER A 143 -22.99 2.68 -0.64
C SER A 143 -22.44 2.59 -2.07
N ASP A 144 -21.91 3.68 -2.62
CA ASP A 144 -21.28 3.71 -3.93
C ASP A 144 -19.80 3.21 -3.91
N PHE A 145 -19.18 3.15 -2.73
CA PHE A 145 -17.83 2.61 -2.61
C PHE A 145 -17.81 1.08 -2.72
N ASN A 146 -16.73 0.53 -3.26
CA ASN A 146 -16.49 -0.90 -3.25
C ASN A 146 -16.48 -1.42 -1.80
N PRO A 147 -17.06 -2.60 -1.53
CA PRO A 147 -17.02 -3.19 -0.19
C PRO A 147 -15.62 -3.33 0.40
N SER A 148 -14.61 -3.60 -0.44
CA SER A 148 -13.19 -3.66 -0.07
C SER A 148 -12.67 -2.36 0.54
N ILE A 149 -13.06 -1.20 -0.01
CA ILE A 149 -12.67 0.13 0.47
C ILE A 149 -13.27 0.40 1.85
N ILE A 150 -14.55 0.09 2.02
CA ILE A 150 -15.22 0.24 3.33
C ILE A 150 -14.60 -0.71 4.36
N GLN A 151 -14.34 -1.97 3.98
CA GLN A 151 -13.77 -2.96 4.88
C GLN A 151 -12.36 -2.55 5.35
N GLN A 152 -11.46 -2.16 4.44
CA GLN A 152 -10.11 -1.77 4.81
C GLN A 152 -10.06 -0.47 5.63
N GLY A 153 -11.01 0.46 5.38
CA GLY A 153 -11.13 1.72 6.10
C GLY A 153 -11.78 1.61 7.48
N THR A 154 -12.31 0.42 7.84
CA THR A 154 -13.08 0.20 9.07
C THR A 154 -12.24 -0.51 10.13
N TYR A 155 -12.14 0.08 11.32
CA TYR A 155 -11.54 -0.52 12.51
C TYR A 155 -12.46 -0.37 13.72
N ASN A 156 -12.66 -1.44 14.49
CA ASN A 156 -13.57 -1.48 15.65
C ASN A 156 -14.96 -0.92 15.36
N GLY A 157 -15.51 -1.22 14.16
CA GLY A 157 -16.85 -0.83 13.74
C GLY A 157 -17.02 0.64 13.39
N LYS A 158 -15.94 1.40 13.22
CA LYS A 158 -15.94 2.79 12.77
C LYS A 158 -15.14 2.95 11.48
N LEU A 159 -15.62 3.77 10.59
CA LEU A 159 -14.93 4.11 9.34
C LEU A 159 -13.93 5.26 9.58
N TYR A 160 -12.69 5.09 9.17
CA TYR A 160 -11.60 6.06 9.34
C TYR A 160 -11.07 6.62 8.02
N THR A 161 -11.20 5.85 6.93
CA THR A 161 -10.59 6.23 5.65
C THR A 161 -11.48 5.86 4.46
N LEU A 162 -11.31 6.61 3.37
CA LEU A 162 -11.87 6.30 2.05
C LEU A 162 -10.78 6.53 0.98
N GLY A 163 -10.80 5.75 -0.10
CA GLY A 163 -9.84 5.85 -1.20
C GLY A 163 -10.45 6.36 -2.50
N ALA A 164 -9.64 6.92 -3.38
CA ALA A 164 -10.03 7.25 -4.75
C ALA A 164 -9.86 6.06 -5.71
N MET A 165 -9.06 5.07 -5.32
CA MET A 165 -8.76 3.86 -6.08
C MET A 165 -8.87 2.63 -5.20
N ASP A 166 -9.10 1.49 -5.84
CA ASP A 166 -8.92 0.16 -5.28
C ASP A 166 -7.73 -0.50 -5.98
N SER A 167 -7.37 -1.71 -5.63
CA SER A 167 -6.38 -2.46 -6.37
C SER A 167 -6.69 -3.95 -6.38
N SER A 168 -6.09 -4.66 -7.31
CA SER A 168 -6.14 -6.11 -7.37
C SER A 168 -4.85 -6.65 -7.98
N VAL A 169 -4.68 -7.96 -7.91
CA VAL A 169 -3.51 -8.68 -8.44
C VAL A 169 -4.00 -9.72 -9.43
N GLY A 170 -3.23 -9.95 -10.49
CA GLY A 170 -3.55 -10.96 -11.49
C GLY A 170 -2.29 -11.52 -12.16
N ILE A 171 -2.47 -12.47 -13.05
CA ILE A 171 -1.40 -13.04 -13.86
C ILE A 171 -1.43 -12.40 -15.25
N TYR A 172 -0.50 -11.51 -15.51
CA TYR A 172 -0.25 -11.02 -16.86
C TYR A 172 0.47 -12.09 -17.65
N TYR A 173 0.17 -12.21 -18.94
CA TYR A 173 0.80 -13.20 -19.81
C TYR A 173 1.07 -12.65 -21.21
N ASN A 174 2.15 -13.12 -21.83
CA ASN A 174 2.47 -12.83 -23.22
C ASN A 174 1.65 -13.74 -24.14
N LYS A 175 0.71 -13.15 -24.91
CA LYS A 175 -0.21 -13.88 -25.79
C LYS A 175 0.51 -14.67 -26.86
N ASP A 176 1.58 -14.12 -27.43
CA ASP A 176 2.33 -14.76 -28.51
C ASP A 176 3.06 -16.01 -28.01
N MET A 177 3.62 -15.94 -26.77
CA MET A 177 4.26 -17.11 -26.14
C MET A 177 3.23 -18.18 -25.78
N PHE A 178 2.04 -17.79 -25.29
CA PHE A 178 0.94 -18.71 -25.00
C PHE A 178 0.43 -19.42 -26.25
N GLU A 179 0.22 -18.68 -27.34
CA GLU A 179 -0.19 -19.24 -28.64
C GLU A 179 0.86 -20.22 -29.16
N ALA A 180 2.14 -19.82 -29.18
CA ALA A 180 3.24 -20.68 -29.63
C ALA A 180 3.37 -21.96 -28.80
N ALA A 181 3.08 -21.89 -27.50
CA ALA A 181 3.08 -23.03 -26.60
C ALA A 181 1.75 -23.82 -26.61
N GLY A 182 0.70 -23.35 -27.27
CA GLY A 182 -0.63 -23.99 -27.26
C GLY A 182 -1.23 -24.03 -25.85
N ILE A 183 -1.12 -22.91 -25.10
CA ILE A 183 -1.68 -22.74 -23.77
C ILE A 183 -2.94 -21.88 -23.88
N THR A 184 -4.05 -22.35 -23.31
CA THR A 184 -5.28 -21.56 -23.19
C THR A 184 -5.27 -20.82 -21.86
N PRO A 185 -5.38 -19.47 -21.84
CA PRO A 185 -5.40 -18.70 -20.60
C PRO A 185 -6.65 -19.00 -19.77
N ALA A 186 -6.55 -18.76 -18.44
CA ALA A 186 -7.69 -18.78 -17.52
C ALA A 186 -8.66 -17.64 -17.82
N THR A 187 -9.95 -17.82 -17.50
CA THR A 187 -10.95 -16.73 -17.52
C THR A 187 -11.30 -16.32 -16.11
N ALA A 188 -11.92 -15.15 -15.95
CA ALA A 188 -12.29 -14.62 -14.65
C ALA A 188 -13.20 -15.58 -13.85
N GLU A 189 -14.12 -16.30 -14.53
CA GLU A 189 -15.03 -17.26 -13.93
C GLU A 189 -14.39 -18.63 -13.66
N ASN A 190 -13.29 -18.94 -14.36
CA ASN A 190 -12.58 -20.21 -14.26
C ASN A 190 -11.08 -19.98 -14.05
N PRO A 191 -10.68 -19.51 -12.85
CA PRO A 191 -9.28 -19.30 -12.49
C PRO A 191 -8.53 -20.63 -12.47
N TRP A 192 -7.27 -20.60 -12.91
CA TRP A 192 -6.37 -21.73 -12.79
C TRP A 192 -6.13 -22.13 -11.33
N THR A 193 -5.76 -23.38 -11.14
CA THR A 193 -5.11 -23.85 -9.92
C THR A 193 -3.61 -23.52 -9.94
N LEU A 194 -2.93 -23.59 -8.79
CA LEU A 194 -1.46 -23.48 -8.74
C LEU A 194 -0.76 -24.55 -9.57
N ASP A 195 -1.32 -25.74 -9.66
CA ASP A 195 -0.75 -26.80 -10.52
C ASP A 195 -0.81 -26.43 -12.00
N GLU A 196 -1.93 -25.86 -12.47
CA GLU A 196 -2.06 -25.38 -13.86
C GLU A 196 -1.12 -24.22 -14.16
N LEU A 197 -0.97 -23.28 -13.23
CA LEU A 197 0.01 -22.19 -13.34
C LEU A 197 1.44 -22.72 -13.38
N THR A 198 1.76 -23.70 -12.54
CA THR A 198 3.07 -24.35 -12.49
C THR A 198 3.41 -25.07 -13.80
N GLU A 199 2.48 -25.84 -14.35
CA GLU A 199 2.69 -26.54 -15.62
C GLU A 199 2.85 -25.56 -16.79
N ALA A 200 2.11 -24.44 -16.79
CA ALA A 200 2.29 -23.37 -17.77
C ALA A 200 3.67 -22.72 -17.64
N ALA A 201 4.07 -22.36 -16.41
CA ALA A 201 5.39 -21.75 -16.16
C ALA A 201 6.54 -22.69 -16.59
N LYS A 202 6.46 -23.97 -16.23
CA LYS A 202 7.43 -24.99 -16.65
C LYS A 202 7.51 -25.11 -18.17
N LYS A 203 6.40 -25.12 -18.87
CA LYS A 203 6.33 -25.22 -20.34
C LYS A 203 6.89 -24.01 -21.05
N LEU A 204 6.75 -22.83 -20.46
CA LEU A 204 7.18 -21.54 -21.02
C LEU A 204 8.63 -21.19 -20.66
N THR A 205 9.22 -21.87 -19.67
CA THR A 205 10.62 -21.65 -19.28
C THR A 205 11.58 -22.14 -20.36
N THR A 206 12.55 -21.31 -20.72
CA THR A 206 13.66 -21.62 -21.62
C THR A 206 14.97 -21.13 -21.05
N ASP A 207 16.10 -21.33 -21.75
CA ASP A 207 17.42 -20.82 -21.32
C ASP A 207 17.48 -19.29 -21.19
N SER A 208 16.57 -18.55 -21.84
CA SER A 208 16.55 -17.07 -21.87
C SER A 208 15.24 -16.44 -21.36
N CYS A 209 14.29 -17.23 -20.91
CA CYS A 209 12.98 -16.77 -20.47
C CYS A 209 12.49 -17.60 -19.28
N PHE A 210 12.16 -16.93 -18.17
CA PHE A 210 11.46 -17.54 -17.06
C PHE A 210 9.97 -17.76 -17.40
N GLY A 211 9.37 -18.80 -16.85
CA GLY A 211 7.94 -19.04 -17.01
C GLY A 211 7.07 -17.94 -16.40
N ILE A 212 7.53 -17.40 -15.27
CA ILE A 212 6.83 -16.32 -14.55
C ILE A 212 7.81 -15.45 -13.76
N THR A 213 7.49 -14.17 -13.57
CA THR A 213 8.11 -13.28 -12.58
C THR A 213 7.11 -12.93 -11.48
N MET A 214 7.57 -12.81 -10.22
CA MET A 214 6.71 -12.66 -9.03
C MET A 214 7.33 -11.71 -7.97
N SER A 215 8.23 -10.82 -8.34
CA SER A 215 8.92 -9.87 -7.43
C SER A 215 9.47 -10.52 -6.15
N LEU A 216 10.07 -11.70 -6.27
CA LEU A 216 10.52 -12.49 -5.10
C LEU A 216 11.67 -11.85 -4.33
N ASP A 217 12.35 -10.84 -4.86
CA ASP A 217 13.39 -10.04 -4.21
C ASP A 217 12.85 -8.91 -3.34
N ALA A 218 11.54 -8.64 -3.37
CA ALA A 218 10.89 -7.68 -2.48
C ALA A 218 11.08 -8.05 -1.00
N LYS A 219 11.16 -7.04 -0.12
CA LYS A 219 11.37 -7.20 1.32
C LYS A 219 10.31 -6.47 2.15
N ASP A 220 9.20 -6.18 1.54
CA ASP A 220 8.12 -5.35 2.07
C ASP A 220 6.76 -6.02 1.86
N GLU A 221 5.71 -5.24 1.99
CA GLU A 221 4.30 -5.61 1.83
C GLU A 221 3.98 -6.27 0.48
N THR A 222 4.78 -6.05 -0.56
CA THR A 222 4.56 -6.61 -1.90
C THR A 222 4.41 -8.14 -1.86
N LEU A 223 5.25 -8.83 -1.08
CA LEU A 223 5.21 -10.29 -1.02
C LEU A 223 3.92 -10.81 -0.42
N ILE A 224 3.50 -10.28 0.71
CA ILE A 224 2.25 -10.76 1.32
C ILE A 224 1.03 -10.32 0.51
N TYR A 225 1.05 -9.13 -0.10
CA TYR A 225 -0.01 -8.66 -0.97
C TYR A 225 -0.24 -9.59 -2.17
N PHE A 226 0.83 -10.16 -2.73
CA PHE A 226 0.75 -11.11 -3.85
C PHE A 226 0.35 -12.52 -3.41
N PHE A 227 0.82 -12.98 -2.26
CA PHE A 227 0.67 -14.39 -1.88
C PHE A 227 -0.43 -14.66 -0.84
N LEU A 228 -0.93 -13.65 -0.13
CA LEU A 228 -2.04 -13.81 0.81
C LEU A 228 -3.31 -14.37 0.15
N PRO A 229 -3.71 -13.98 -1.07
CA PRO A 229 -4.86 -14.60 -1.74
C PRO A 229 -4.76 -16.12 -1.85
N LEU A 230 -3.56 -16.67 -2.07
CA LEU A 230 -3.33 -18.11 -2.13
C LEU A 230 -3.47 -18.80 -0.76
N ILE A 231 -3.11 -18.11 0.32
CA ILE A 231 -3.34 -18.56 1.69
C ILE A 231 -4.84 -18.52 2.00
N GLN A 232 -5.49 -17.40 1.67
CA GLN A 232 -6.92 -17.19 1.90
C GLN A 232 -7.79 -18.11 1.05
N SER A 233 -7.33 -18.55 -0.13
CA SER A 233 -8.04 -19.52 -0.96
C SER A 233 -8.17 -20.89 -0.26
N GLN A 234 -7.26 -21.20 0.66
CA GLN A 234 -7.27 -22.40 1.51
C GLN A 234 -8.09 -22.18 2.81
N LYS A 235 -8.89 -21.11 2.90
CA LYS A 235 -9.71 -20.74 4.08
C LYS A 235 -8.88 -20.45 5.33
N SER A 236 -7.70 -19.91 5.15
CA SER A 236 -6.75 -19.52 6.22
C SER A 236 -6.36 -18.04 6.10
N ASN A 237 -5.50 -17.59 6.97
CA ASN A 237 -4.94 -16.24 6.98
C ASN A 237 -3.54 -16.28 7.62
N ILE A 238 -2.83 -15.14 7.71
CA ILE A 238 -1.55 -15.01 8.42
C ILE A 238 -1.71 -14.60 9.88
N LEU A 239 -2.90 -14.15 10.26
CA LEU A 239 -3.30 -13.81 11.63
C LEU A 239 -4.66 -14.43 11.94
N SER A 240 -4.95 -14.64 13.23
CA SER A 240 -6.27 -15.01 13.73
C SER A 240 -7.33 -13.97 13.36
N ASP A 241 -8.61 -14.34 13.47
CA ASP A 241 -9.73 -13.46 13.12
C ASP A 241 -9.78 -12.17 13.97
N ASP A 242 -9.26 -12.22 15.20
CA ASP A 242 -9.09 -11.03 16.07
C ASP A 242 -7.80 -10.25 15.76
N GLY A 243 -6.99 -10.71 14.82
CA GLY A 243 -5.76 -10.06 14.37
C GLY A 243 -4.59 -10.12 15.35
N LEU A 244 -4.65 -10.93 16.42
CA LEU A 244 -3.67 -10.92 17.49
C LEU A 244 -2.65 -12.05 17.42
N LEU A 245 -3.06 -13.24 16.93
CA LEU A 245 -2.21 -14.44 16.94
C LEU A 245 -1.65 -14.72 15.55
N ALA A 246 -0.34 -14.90 15.47
CA ALA A 246 0.34 -15.39 14.27
C ALA A 246 0.60 -16.91 14.31
N ASP A 247 0.74 -17.49 15.52
CA ASP A 247 0.97 -18.93 15.67
C ASP A 247 -0.25 -19.75 15.20
N GLY A 248 0.01 -20.77 14.37
CA GLY A 248 -1.02 -21.56 13.71
C GLY A 248 -1.63 -20.89 12.44
N TYR A 249 -1.27 -19.66 12.15
CA TYR A 249 -1.69 -18.88 10.97
C TYR A 249 -0.50 -18.56 10.06
N LEU A 250 0.40 -17.67 10.49
CA LEU A 250 1.61 -17.36 9.73
C LEU A 250 2.49 -18.59 9.49
N ASN A 251 2.60 -19.50 10.45
CA ASN A 251 3.26 -20.79 10.33
C ASN A 251 2.28 -21.98 10.12
N GLY A 252 1.02 -21.66 9.77
CA GLY A 252 -0.03 -22.64 9.52
C GLY A 252 0.16 -23.37 8.19
N GLU A 253 -0.58 -24.48 8.01
CA GLU A 253 -0.47 -25.37 6.85
C GLU A 253 -0.61 -24.61 5.51
N ALA A 254 -1.58 -23.70 5.40
CA ALA A 254 -1.83 -22.95 4.17
C ALA A 254 -0.62 -22.07 3.78
N THR A 255 0.02 -21.41 4.76
CA THR A 255 1.22 -20.60 4.52
C THR A 255 2.42 -21.48 4.17
N VAL A 256 2.60 -22.61 4.86
CA VAL A 256 3.62 -23.62 4.54
C VAL A 256 3.46 -24.12 3.10
N ASN A 257 2.24 -24.40 2.67
CA ASN A 257 1.93 -24.86 1.31
C ASN A 257 2.35 -23.82 0.26
N VAL A 258 2.02 -22.54 0.48
CA VAL A 258 2.37 -21.43 -0.45
C VAL A 258 3.89 -21.25 -0.51
N LEU A 259 4.60 -21.26 0.61
CA LEU A 259 6.05 -21.11 0.61
C LEU A 259 6.76 -22.33 -0.01
N ASN A 260 6.26 -23.53 0.18
CA ASN A 260 6.76 -24.73 -0.52
C ASN A 260 6.58 -24.63 -2.04
N TRP A 261 5.44 -24.09 -2.49
CA TRP A 261 5.22 -23.84 -3.90
C TRP A 261 6.21 -22.80 -4.44
N ILE A 262 6.39 -21.65 -3.78
CA ILE A 262 7.38 -20.62 -4.16
C ILE A 262 8.78 -21.22 -4.25
N LYS A 263 9.18 -22.00 -3.23
CA LYS A 263 10.47 -22.68 -3.21
C LYS A 263 10.61 -23.63 -4.40
N THR A 264 9.58 -24.42 -4.68
CA THR A 264 9.57 -25.36 -5.82
C THR A 264 9.74 -24.64 -7.16
N MET A 265 9.05 -23.52 -7.35
CA MET A 265 9.18 -22.68 -8.54
C MET A 265 10.61 -22.15 -8.73
N ALA A 266 11.22 -21.67 -7.64
CA ALA A 266 12.59 -21.14 -7.65
C ALA A 266 13.64 -22.24 -7.84
N ASP A 267 13.56 -23.34 -7.10
CA ASP A 267 14.50 -24.48 -7.16
C ASP A 267 14.56 -25.12 -8.56
N ASN A 268 13.45 -25.10 -9.30
CA ASN A 268 13.38 -25.60 -10.67
C ASN A 268 13.74 -24.56 -11.73
N GLY A 269 13.99 -23.30 -11.35
CA GLY A 269 14.31 -22.22 -12.28
C GLY A 269 13.14 -21.77 -13.17
N TRP A 270 11.89 -22.00 -12.74
CA TRP A 270 10.70 -21.53 -13.46
C TRP A 270 10.37 -20.06 -13.13
N VAL A 271 10.90 -19.56 -12.05
CA VAL A 271 10.89 -18.16 -11.62
C VAL A 271 12.28 -17.72 -11.20
N SER A 272 12.59 -16.45 -11.41
CA SER A 272 13.81 -15.84 -10.85
C SER A 272 13.57 -15.41 -9.40
N ALA A 273 14.45 -15.78 -8.48
CA ALA A 273 14.47 -15.24 -7.11
C ALA A 273 14.92 -13.77 -7.06
N THR A 274 15.62 -13.31 -8.12
CA THR A 274 16.08 -11.93 -8.30
C THR A 274 15.75 -11.48 -9.72
N PRO A 275 14.47 -11.17 -10.03
CA PRO A 275 14.05 -10.83 -11.37
C PRO A 275 14.74 -9.55 -11.85
N ALA A 276 15.05 -9.49 -13.14
CA ALA A 276 15.47 -8.24 -13.76
C ALA A 276 14.29 -7.28 -13.85
N GLU A 277 14.58 -5.98 -13.76
CA GLU A 277 13.58 -4.94 -13.96
C GLU A 277 12.95 -5.08 -15.36
N ASN A 278 11.62 -4.93 -15.45
CA ASN A 278 10.84 -5.07 -16.67
C ASN A 278 11.05 -6.42 -17.41
N SER A 279 11.30 -7.50 -16.66
CA SER A 279 11.58 -8.82 -17.26
C SER A 279 10.41 -9.37 -18.08
N PHE A 280 9.17 -9.09 -17.70
CA PHE A 280 7.97 -9.47 -18.44
C PHE A 280 7.82 -8.63 -19.71
N GLU A 281 7.94 -7.32 -19.60
CA GLU A 281 7.79 -6.35 -20.70
C GLU A 281 8.85 -6.53 -21.78
N LEU A 282 10.03 -6.99 -21.39
CA LEU A 282 11.14 -7.30 -22.29
C LEU A 282 11.15 -8.75 -22.80
N GLY A 283 10.11 -9.55 -22.49
CA GLY A 283 9.99 -10.94 -22.91
C GLY A 283 11.00 -11.90 -22.24
N GLN A 284 11.58 -11.52 -21.10
CA GLN A 284 12.47 -12.37 -20.29
C GLN A 284 11.71 -13.20 -19.26
N ALA A 285 10.41 -12.93 -19.09
CA ALA A 285 9.44 -13.77 -18.41
C ALA A 285 8.16 -13.85 -19.26
N ALA A 286 7.57 -15.04 -19.33
CA ALA A 286 6.37 -15.27 -20.14
C ALA A 286 5.08 -14.85 -19.44
N MET A 287 5.11 -14.82 -18.11
CA MET A 287 4.04 -14.37 -17.22
C MET A 287 4.59 -13.44 -16.13
N ALA A 288 3.71 -12.63 -15.55
CA ALA A 288 4.00 -11.81 -14.38
C ALA A 288 2.83 -11.85 -13.38
N LEU A 289 3.12 -12.18 -12.12
CA LEU A 289 2.22 -11.94 -11.01
C LEU A 289 2.47 -10.50 -10.54
N THR A 290 1.55 -9.59 -10.83
CA THR A 290 1.67 -8.18 -10.48
C THR A 290 0.29 -7.52 -10.33
N GLY A 291 0.25 -6.25 -9.96
CA GLY A 291 -0.97 -5.53 -9.63
C GLY A 291 -1.60 -4.75 -10.78
N ALA A 292 -2.71 -4.11 -10.45
CA ALA A 292 -3.51 -3.32 -11.38
C ALA A 292 -2.80 -2.04 -11.90
N TRP A 293 -1.63 -1.70 -11.37
CA TRP A 293 -0.76 -0.62 -11.85
C TRP A 293 0.06 -1.00 -13.09
N GLU A 294 0.17 -2.29 -13.41
CA GLU A 294 1.00 -2.80 -14.50
C GLU A 294 0.60 -2.27 -15.89
N PRO A 295 -0.67 -2.07 -16.25
CA PRO A 295 -1.04 -1.53 -17.55
C PRO A 295 -0.43 -0.15 -17.84
N ALA A 296 -0.25 0.70 -16.82
CA ALA A 296 0.42 1.99 -16.98
C ALA A 296 1.92 1.83 -17.29
N ASN A 297 2.56 0.77 -16.77
CA ASN A 297 3.93 0.43 -17.13
C ASN A 297 3.99 -0.18 -18.54
N LEU A 298 3.13 -1.14 -18.86
CA LEU A 298 3.05 -1.80 -20.18
C LEU A 298 2.79 -0.82 -21.33
N ALA A 299 2.12 0.30 -21.08
CA ALA A 299 1.95 1.36 -22.07
C ALA A 299 3.27 1.94 -22.61
N LYS A 300 4.38 1.77 -21.87
CA LYS A 300 5.74 2.18 -22.28
C LYS A 300 6.43 1.14 -23.18
N PHE A 301 5.85 -0.05 -23.31
CA PHE A 301 6.36 -1.20 -24.03
C PHE A 301 5.35 -1.67 -25.11
N PRO A 302 5.15 -0.91 -26.19
CA PRO A 302 4.06 -1.15 -27.14
C PRO A 302 4.22 -2.46 -27.95
N ASP A 303 5.39 -3.08 -27.93
CA ASP A 303 5.67 -4.30 -28.69
C ASP A 303 5.22 -5.58 -27.96
N ILE A 304 4.86 -5.51 -26.65
CA ILE A 304 4.34 -6.67 -25.93
C ILE A 304 2.85 -6.87 -26.20
N ASN A 305 2.49 -8.05 -26.71
CA ASN A 305 1.11 -8.50 -26.86
C ASN A 305 0.67 -9.24 -25.57
N TRP A 306 0.07 -8.51 -24.63
CA TRP A 306 -0.25 -9.05 -23.32
C TRP A 306 -1.75 -9.30 -23.11
N GLY A 307 -2.04 -10.18 -22.16
CA GLY A 307 -3.35 -10.43 -21.61
C GLY A 307 -3.29 -10.53 -20.09
N LEU A 308 -4.45 -10.63 -19.45
CA LEU A 308 -4.58 -10.73 -18.01
C LEU A 308 -5.47 -11.93 -17.65
N MET A 309 -5.03 -12.73 -16.69
CA MET A 309 -5.77 -13.81 -16.07
C MET A 309 -6.04 -13.47 -14.60
N PRO A 310 -7.10 -14.01 -14.00
CA PRO A 310 -7.36 -13.84 -12.56
C PRO A 310 -6.29 -14.50 -11.71
N MET A 311 -6.27 -14.15 -10.43
CA MET A 311 -5.49 -14.86 -9.43
C MET A 311 -5.82 -16.35 -9.45
N PRO A 312 -4.81 -17.24 -9.44
CA PRO A 312 -5.04 -18.67 -9.32
C PRO A 312 -5.58 -19.01 -7.93
N LYS A 313 -6.29 -20.11 -7.83
CA LYS A 313 -6.67 -20.72 -6.55
C LYS A 313 -5.66 -21.83 -6.20
N TYR A 314 -5.57 -22.18 -4.92
CA TYR A 314 -4.59 -23.16 -4.46
C TYR A 314 -4.78 -24.52 -5.15
N ASP A 315 -6.00 -25.06 -5.13
CA ASP A 315 -6.35 -26.31 -5.81
C ASP A 315 -7.79 -26.27 -6.36
N ALA A 316 -8.26 -27.38 -6.91
CA ALA A 316 -9.59 -27.48 -7.52
C ALA A 316 -10.75 -27.26 -6.52
N ASN A 317 -10.54 -27.50 -5.22
CA ASN A 317 -11.53 -27.37 -4.16
C ASN A 317 -11.41 -26.04 -3.40
N ALA A 318 -10.33 -25.30 -3.65
CA ALA A 318 -10.07 -24.03 -3.01
C ALA A 318 -10.98 -22.92 -3.58
N ASP A 319 -11.23 -21.90 -2.76
CA ASP A 319 -12.00 -20.73 -3.16
C ASP A 319 -11.16 -19.86 -4.12
N ALA A 320 -11.79 -19.21 -5.08
CA ALA A 320 -11.14 -18.14 -5.83
C ALA A 320 -11.05 -16.90 -4.94
N VAL A 321 -9.85 -16.41 -4.71
CA VAL A 321 -9.58 -15.20 -3.90
C VAL A 321 -8.61 -14.31 -4.63
N SER A 322 -8.89 -13.00 -4.63
CA SER A 322 -7.99 -11.97 -5.16
C SER A 322 -7.68 -10.92 -4.10
N ALA A 323 -6.54 -10.27 -4.25
CA ALA A 323 -6.20 -9.12 -3.42
C ALA A 323 -7.12 -7.94 -3.72
N CYS A 324 -7.26 -7.05 -2.74
CA CYS A 324 -7.93 -5.76 -2.86
C CYS A 324 -7.36 -4.77 -1.84
N GLY A 325 -7.80 -3.52 -1.94
CA GLY A 325 -7.40 -2.45 -1.05
C GLY A 325 -6.19 -1.69 -1.55
N SER A 326 -6.14 -0.41 -1.26
CA SER A 326 -5.13 0.52 -1.74
C SER A 326 -4.92 1.67 -0.77
N TRP A 327 -4.25 2.70 -1.24
CA TRP A 327 -4.08 3.95 -0.52
C TRP A 327 -5.41 4.70 -0.37
N THR A 328 -5.61 5.23 0.83
CA THR A 328 -6.83 5.92 1.25
C THR A 328 -6.49 7.27 1.86
N PHE A 329 -7.47 8.15 2.06
CA PHE A 329 -7.34 9.42 2.75
C PHE A 329 -7.94 9.33 4.15
N ALA A 330 -7.25 9.91 5.13
CA ALA A 330 -7.66 9.99 6.53
C ALA A 330 -7.69 11.44 7.01
N ILE A 331 -8.56 11.74 7.99
CA ILE A 331 -8.51 12.97 8.77
C ILE A 331 -7.62 12.73 9.98
N SER A 332 -6.65 13.59 10.19
CA SER A 332 -5.67 13.51 11.27
C SER A 332 -6.33 13.63 12.66
N GLY A 333 -5.81 12.85 13.61
CA GLY A 333 -6.09 13.04 15.03
C GLY A 333 -5.61 14.39 15.59
N GLN A 334 -4.69 15.06 14.87
CA GLN A 334 -4.18 16.40 15.22
C GLN A 334 -4.93 17.53 14.48
N CYS A 335 -5.89 17.20 13.59
CA CYS A 335 -6.73 18.18 12.92
C CYS A 335 -7.57 18.95 13.94
N ALA A 336 -7.50 20.28 13.93
CA ALA A 336 -8.27 21.14 14.82
C ALA A 336 -9.76 20.98 14.55
N GLU A 337 -10.61 21.06 15.61
CA GLU A 337 -12.04 20.79 15.52
C GLU A 337 -12.74 21.65 14.47
N GLU A 338 -12.38 22.93 14.41
CA GLU A 338 -12.90 23.90 13.45
C GLU A 338 -12.53 23.64 11.98
N LYS A 339 -11.52 22.79 11.73
CA LYS A 339 -11.06 22.40 10.39
C LYS A 339 -11.69 21.10 9.91
N LYS A 340 -12.25 20.25 10.80
CA LYS A 340 -12.69 18.90 10.47
C LYS A 340 -13.75 18.83 9.39
N GLU A 341 -14.69 19.79 9.37
CA GLU A 341 -15.69 19.89 8.31
C GLU A 341 -15.01 20.16 6.93
N GLY A 342 -14.03 21.05 6.91
CA GLY A 342 -13.25 21.32 5.69
C GLY A 342 -12.40 20.11 5.27
N ALA A 343 -11.81 19.41 6.23
CA ALA A 343 -11.06 18.19 5.99
C ALA A 343 -11.95 17.07 5.42
N ALA A 344 -13.20 16.95 5.91
CA ALA A 344 -14.17 16.00 5.38
C ALA A 344 -14.63 16.36 3.95
N GLU A 345 -14.83 17.65 3.66
CA GLU A 345 -15.12 18.13 2.29
C GLU A 345 -13.94 17.84 1.35
N LEU A 346 -12.71 18.06 1.80
CA LEU A 346 -11.51 17.73 1.04
C LEU A 346 -11.43 16.22 0.77
N LEU A 347 -11.65 15.38 1.78
CA LEU A 347 -11.66 13.93 1.63
C LEU A 347 -12.76 13.48 0.64
N ARG A 348 -13.98 14.04 0.73
CA ARG A 348 -15.07 13.78 -0.21
C ARG A 348 -14.69 14.14 -1.64
N PHE A 349 -14.02 15.27 -1.83
CA PHE A 349 -13.56 15.75 -3.14
C PHE A 349 -12.50 14.81 -3.72
N MET A 350 -11.47 14.46 -2.91
CA MET A 350 -10.36 13.57 -3.29
C MET A 350 -10.81 12.13 -3.58
N THR A 351 -12.00 11.73 -3.13
CA THR A 351 -12.57 10.39 -3.34
C THR A 351 -13.83 10.40 -4.21
N SER A 352 -14.09 11.50 -4.93
CA SER A 352 -15.23 11.63 -5.85
C SER A 352 -15.11 10.69 -7.05
N THR A 353 -16.21 10.50 -7.77
CA THR A 353 -16.20 9.74 -9.04
C THR A 353 -15.21 10.32 -10.06
N ASP A 354 -15.14 11.66 -10.16
CA ASP A 354 -14.17 12.32 -11.06
C ASP A 354 -12.72 12.13 -10.58
N ALA A 355 -12.47 12.14 -9.27
CA ALA A 355 -11.16 11.80 -8.72
C ALA A 355 -10.76 10.35 -9.05
N ALA A 356 -11.69 9.40 -8.89
CA ALA A 356 -11.46 7.99 -9.21
C ALA A 356 -11.19 7.75 -10.72
N LYS A 357 -11.91 8.46 -11.60
CA LYS A 357 -11.67 8.41 -13.06
C LYS A 357 -10.29 8.97 -13.42
N GLY A 358 -9.95 10.14 -12.89
CA GLY A 358 -8.64 10.73 -13.12
C GLY A 358 -7.50 9.90 -12.54
N MET A 359 -7.73 9.14 -11.47
CA MET A 359 -6.75 8.18 -10.93
C MET A 359 -6.53 7.02 -11.91
N TYR A 360 -7.59 6.46 -12.50
CA TYR A 360 -7.45 5.46 -13.56
C TYR A 360 -6.64 5.99 -14.75
N GLU A 361 -6.90 7.21 -15.19
CA GLU A 361 -6.14 7.85 -16.28
C GLU A 361 -4.65 8.04 -15.93
N ALA A 362 -4.35 8.28 -14.65
CA ALA A 362 -2.99 8.52 -14.17
C ALA A 362 -2.17 7.22 -14.00
N ASN A 363 -2.78 6.14 -13.48
CA ASN A 363 -2.04 4.95 -13.08
C ASN A 363 -2.73 3.61 -13.39
N SER A 364 -3.83 3.64 -14.17
CA SER A 364 -4.63 2.46 -14.57
C SER A 364 -5.33 1.72 -13.40
N MET A 365 -5.31 2.27 -12.19
CA MET A 365 -5.89 1.61 -11.03
C MET A 365 -7.42 1.53 -11.14
N PRO A 366 -8.02 0.42 -10.68
CA PRO A 366 -9.47 0.30 -10.56
C PRO A 366 -10.04 1.40 -9.67
N PRO A 367 -11.20 1.97 -10.03
CA PRO A 367 -11.83 2.98 -9.20
C PRO A 367 -12.34 2.39 -7.88
N SER A 368 -12.39 3.20 -6.85
CA SER A 368 -12.95 2.86 -5.55
C SER A 368 -14.48 2.87 -5.51
N ARG A 369 -15.12 3.44 -6.55
CA ARG A 369 -16.57 3.64 -6.64
C ARG A 369 -17.19 2.82 -7.76
N GLN A 370 -18.35 2.22 -7.47
CA GLN A 370 -19.11 1.44 -8.44
C GLN A 370 -19.63 2.31 -9.60
N SER A 371 -20.04 3.55 -9.31
CA SER A 371 -20.44 4.51 -10.35
C SER A 371 -19.32 4.78 -11.35
N ALA A 372 -18.08 4.90 -10.89
CA ALA A 372 -16.94 5.17 -11.76
C ALA A 372 -16.60 4.00 -12.70
N PHE A 373 -16.81 2.75 -12.31
CA PHE A 373 -16.62 1.60 -13.22
C PHE A 373 -17.48 1.71 -14.48
N SER A 374 -18.74 2.17 -14.35
CA SER A 374 -19.65 2.35 -15.48
C SER A 374 -19.19 3.45 -16.45
N GLU A 375 -18.40 4.40 -15.97
CA GLU A 375 -17.89 5.53 -16.74
C GLU A 375 -16.50 5.29 -17.34
N ILE A 376 -15.84 4.17 -17.00
CA ILE A 376 -14.52 3.77 -17.52
C ILE A 376 -14.69 2.50 -18.38
N PRO A 377 -14.88 2.62 -19.72
CA PRO A 377 -15.18 1.49 -20.58
C PRO A 377 -14.14 0.36 -20.54
N ALA A 378 -12.88 0.67 -20.25
CA ALA A 378 -11.80 -0.29 -20.22
C ALA A 378 -12.00 -1.43 -19.20
N PHE A 379 -12.72 -1.20 -18.10
CA PHE A 379 -13.03 -2.25 -17.14
C PHE A 379 -14.21 -3.14 -17.56
N ASN A 380 -14.93 -2.79 -18.62
CA ASN A 380 -16.02 -3.61 -19.19
C ASN A 380 -15.51 -4.53 -20.32
N GLU A 381 -14.24 -4.43 -20.70
CA GLU A 381 -13.63 -5.18 -21.80
C GLU A 381 -12.34 -5.86 -21.31
N GLU A 382 -11.98 -6.99 -21.95
CA GLU A 382 -10.67 -7.60 -21.72
C GLU A 382 -9.52 -6.66 -22.17
N PRO A 383 -8.42 -6.64 -21.45
CA PRO A 383 -8.10 -7.52 -20.33
C PRO A 383 -8.55 -7.02 -18.95
N LEU A 384 -8.90 -5.73 -18.78
CA LEU A 384 -9.12 -5.12 -17.45
C LEU A 384 -10.43 -5.54 -16.78
N SER A 385 -11.40 -6.10 -17.52
CA SER A 385 -12.63 -6.70 -16.97
C SER A 385 -12.35 -7.80 -15.93
N VAL A 386 -11.17 -8.42 -15.97
CA VAL A 386 -10.71 -9.37 -14.94
C VAL A 386 -10.66 -8.71 -13.56
N PHE A 387 -10.13 -7.49 -13.45
CA PHE A 387 -10.08 -6.77 -12.18
C PHE A 387 -11.46 -6.35 -11.68
N GLN A 388 -12.34 -5.91 -12.58
CA GLN A 388 -13.72 -5.62 -12.21
C GLN A 388 -14.42 -6.86 -11.65
N TYR A 389 -14.27 -8.01 -12.33
CA TYR A 389 -14.82 -9.28 -11.85
C TYR A 389 -14.24 -9.67 -10.47
N GLN A 390 -12.92 -9.59 -10.30
CA GLN A 390 -12.26 -9.94 -9.06
C GLN A 390 -12.75 -9.07 -7.89
N LEU A 391 -12.79 -7.75 -8.06
CA LEU A 391 -13.24 -6.82 -7.03
C LEU A 391 -14.71 -7.01 -6.66
N ALA A 392 -15.55 -7.42 -7.61
CA ALA A 392 -16.96 -7.68 -7.36
C ALA A 392 -17.23 -9.07 -6.72
N ASN A 393 -16.40 -10.09 -6.98
CA ASN A 393 -16.77 -11.48 -6.69
C ASN A 393 -15.78 -12.24 -5.80
N THR A 394 -14.47 -11.92 -5.86
CA THR A 394 -13.41 -12.74 -5.23
C THR A 394 -12.49 -11.94 -4.32
N ALA A 395 -12.62 -10.63 -4.29
CA ALA A 395 -11.78 -9.76 -3.48
C ALA A 395 -11.91 -10.06 -1.99
N LYS A 396 -10.76 -10.18 -1.31
CA LYS A 396 -10.71 -10.38 0.13
C LYS A 396 -9.62 -9.49 0.72
N ALA A 397 -10.03 -8.67 1.69
CA ALA A 397 -9.13 -7.75 2.34
C ALA A 397 -8.05 -8.48 3.15
N ARG A 398 -6.95 -7.80 3.33
CA ARG A 398 -5.88 -8.17 4.28
C ARG A 398 -6.42 -8.08 5.71
N PRO A 399 -5.82 -8.80 6.69
CA PRO A 399 -6.23 -8.69 8.10
C PRO A 399 -6.20 -7.26 8.60
N VAL A 400 -7.28 -6.82 9.23
CA VAL A 400 -7.35 -5.52 9.90
C VAL A 400 -6.82 -5.70 11.33
N SER A 401 -5.55 -5.36 11.57
CA SER A 401 -4.87 -5.57 12.85
C SER A 401 -3.83 -4.51 13.10
N VAL A 402 -3.69 -4.09 14.35
CA VAL A 402 -2.60 -3.20 14.80
C VAL A 402 -1.21 -3.84 14.61
N ASN A 403 -1.15 -5.16 14.54
CA ASN A 403 0.08 -5.95 14.40
C ASN A 403 0.31 -6.43 12.96
N TYR A 404 -0.54 -6.04 12.00
CA TYR A 404 -0.44 -6.53 10.63
C TYR A 404 0.93 -6.25 10.00
N ALA A 405 1.48 -5.05 10.17
CA ALA A 405 2.77 -4.69 9.59
C ALA A 405 3.91 -5.60 10.10
N VAL A 406 3.85 -6.02 11.37
CA VAL A 406 4.82 -6.98 11.91
C VAL A 406 4.68 -8.34 11.23
N ALA A 407 3.45 -8.86 11.09
CA ALA A 407 3.21 -10.13 10.42
C ALA A 407 3.65 -10.13 8.95
N SER A 408 3.35 -9.05 8.21
CA SER A 408 3.77 -8.81 6.83
C SER A 408 5.30 -8.85 6.68
N ASN A 409 6.02 -8.09 7.51
CA ASN A 409 7.48 -8.06 7.50
C ASN A 409 8.11 -9.42 7.85
N GLN A 410 7.50 -10.18 8.78
CA GLN A 410 7.96 -11.52 9.13
C GLN A 410 7.70 -12.51 8.01
N PHE A 411 6.58 -12.41 7.29
CA PHE A 411 6.33 -13.21 6.09
C PHE A 411 7.38 -12.94 5.00
N ALA A 412 7.66 -11.67 4.70
CA ALA A 412 8.67 -11.29 3.72
C ALA A 412 10.06 -11.85 4.10
N THR A 413 10.42 -11.75 5.39
CA THR A 413 11.67 -12.32 5.90
C THR A 413 11.72 -13.85 5.74
N ALA A 414 10.60 -14.55 6.01
CA ALA A 414 10.53 -16.00 5.83
C ALA A 414 10.70 -16.40 4.36
N VAL A 415 10.08 -15.68 3.41
CA VAL A 415 10.28 -15.91 1.98
C VAL A 415 11.74 -15.78 1.61
N GLN A 416 12.44 -14.70 2.03
CA GLN A 416 13.86 -14.49 1.74
C GLN A 416 14.73 -15.61 2.33
N ASN A 417 14.44 -16.06 3.55
CA ASN A 417 15.16 -17.16 4.19
C ASN A 417 14.98 -18.48 3.44
N VAL A 418 13.76 -18.79 2.99
CA VAL A 418 13.46 -19.97 2.19
C VAL A 418 14.20 -19.95 0.84
N LEU A 419 14.22 -18.82 0.15
CA LEU A 419 14.92 -18.65 -1.12
C LEU A 419 16.45 -18.77 -0.98
N THR A 420 16.99 -18.53 0.22
CA THR A 420 18.40 -18.73 0.53
C THR A 420 18.73 -20.12 1.11
N GLY A 421 17.73 -21.02 1.17
CA GLY A 421 17.93 -22.44 1.47
C GLY A 421 17.49 -22.89 2.87
N MET A 422 16.83 -22.01 3.66
CA MET A 422 16.23 -22.43 4.94
C MET A 422 15.03 -23.36 4.67
N ASP A 423 14.79 -24.28 5.61
CA ASP A 423 13.57 -25.08 5.61
C ASP A 423 12.32 -24.18 5.79
N VAL A 424 11.24 -24.48 5.06
CA VAL A 424 10.04 -23.64 5.05
C VAL A 424 9.40 -23.55 6.44
N LYS A 425 9.28 -24.70 7.12
CA LYS A 425 8.67 -24.72 8.47
C LYS A 425 9.54 -23.98 9.48
N GLU A 426 10.85 -24.18 9.41
CA GLU A 426 11.81 -23.48 10.26
C GLU A 426 11.75 -21.95 10.04
N ALA A 427 11.70 -21.49 8.80
CA ALA A 427 11.61 -20.05 8.47
C ALA A 427 10.33 -19.42 9.03
N LEU A 428 9.19 -20.13 8.91
CA LEU A 428 7.90 -19.64 9.40
C LEU A 428 7.79 -19.71 10.93
N ASP A 429 8.38 -20.71 11.60
CA ASP A 429 8.41 -20.79 13.06
C ASP A 429 9.30 -19.66 13.65
N GLN A 430 10.41 -19.33 12.97
CA GLN A 430 11.21 -18.16 13.32
C GLN A 430 10.42 -16.87 13.13
N ALA A 431 9.65 -16.74 12.03
CA ALA A 431 8.80 -15.58 11.77
C ALA A 431 7.77 -15.36 12.89
N VAL A 432 7.08 -16.43 13.34
CA VAL A 432 6.16 -16.38 14.49
C VAL A 432 6.87 -16.01 15.78
N THR A 433 8.05 -16.56 16.02
CA THR A 433 8.85 -16.20 17.21
C THR A 433 9.19 -14.71 17.22
N GLN A 434 9.59 -14.14 16.07
CA GLN A 434 9.89 -12.71 15.95
C GLN A 434 8.63 -11.85 16.06
N TYR A 435 7.50 -12.29 15.47
CA TYR A 435 6.22 -11.62 15.63
C TYR A 435 5.83 -11.51 17.11
N ASN A 436 5.83 -12.62 17.84
CA ASN A 436 5.49 -12.64 19.27
C ASN A 436 6.42 -11.75 20.10
N PHE A 437 7.72 -11.77 19.80
CA PHE A 437 8.70 -10.92 20.49
C PHE A 437 8.43 -9.43 20.28
N GLN A 438 8.01 -9.03 19.08
CA GLN A 438 7.76 -7.62 18.75
C GLN A 438 6.39 -7.13 19.26
N THR A 439 5.40 -8.01 19.37
CA THR A 439 4.04 -7.65 19.80
C THR A 439 3.81 -7.78 21.31
N ASP A 440 4.58 -8.62 22.01
CA ASP A 440 4.51 -8.78 23.48
C ASP A 440 5.27 -7.67 24.25
N THR A 441 6.01 -6.83 23.55
CA THR A 441 6.83 -5.75 24.14
C THR A 441 6.18 -4.37 24.04
N GLU A 442 5.00 -4.23 23.47
CA GLU A 442 4.18 -3.02 23.45
C GLU A 442 3.00 -3.16 24.44
#